data_1a7c4f9466b1b65ddaf9f983bcbbe50b
#
_entry.id   1a7c4f9466b1b65ddaf9f983bcbbe50b
#
_cell.length_a   1.000
_cell.length_b   1.000
_cell.length_c   1.000
_cell.angle_alpha   90.00
_cell.angle_beta   90.00
_cell.angle_gamma   90.00
#
_symmetry.space_group_name_H-M   'P 1'
#
loop_
_entity.id
_entity.type
_entity.pdbx_description
1 polymer ?
#
loop_
_entity_poly.entity_id
_entity_poly.type
_entity_poly.pdbx_seq_one_letter_code
_entity_poly.pdbx_strand_id
1 'polypeptide(L)'
;VCYMQNITNDDLVNEVKYRLNNLDIDSLLSAGELEQLIVDSNVLGIPEVLSTERPDKACKYLLRGRVVVIVNGTPYGIIMPAVLVDFLTSSEDSNLKVNFGNFLRILRIIASFITLLLPGLYVAITSFHQEILPTSLLYSILASRASVPFPIIVEILTMEISFELIREAGLRVPSPIGPTIGIVGALVLGQAAVSARYCKSNINYYCCNNWYCFICYS
;
A
#
# COMPACT_ATOMS: atom_id res chain seq x y z
N VAL A 1 7.16 19.72 18.12
CA VAL A 1 5.97 18.94 18.49
C VAL A 1 4.78 19.89 18.52
N CYS A 2 3.77 19.61 17.69
CA CYS A 2 2.52 20.35 17.60
C CYS A 2 1.39 19.52 18.19
N TYR A 3 0.56 20.13 19.04
CA TYR A 3 -0.63 19.50 19.62
C TYR A 3 -1.66 20.57 19.99
N MET A 4 -2.93 20.18 20.09
CA MET A 4 -4.02 21.09 20.46
C MET A 4 -4.24 21.05 21.97
N GLN A 5 -4.01 22.17 22.64
CA GLN A 5 -4.23 22.32 24.08
C GLN A 5 -5.71 22.07 24.40
N ASN A 6 -6.01 21.35 25.46
CA ASN A 6 -7.36 20.93 25.90
C ASN A 6 -8.10 19.91 24.98
N ILE A 7 -7.49 19.43 23.89
CA ILE A 7 -8.07 18.40 23.03
C ILE A 7 -7.21 17.14 23.05
N THR A 8 -5.90 17.32 23.03
CA THR A 8 -4.93 16.20 23.06
C THR A 8 -4.74 15.72 24.49
N ASN A 9 -4.66 14.39 24.65
CA ASN A 9 -4.34 13.80 25.96
C ASN A 9 -2.90 14.17 26.37
N ASP A 10 -2.75 14.72 27.59
CA ASP A 10 -1.46 15.14 28.10
C ASP A 10 -0.49 13.97 28.27
N ASP A 11 -0.97 12.78 28.61
CA ASP A 11 -0.13 11.58 28.71
C ASP A 11 0.51 11.22 27.38
N LEU A 12 -0.25 11.33 26.28
CA LEU A 12 0.25 11.11 24.93
C LEU A 12 1.33 12.14 24.55
N VAL A 13 1.11 13.41 24.89
CA VAL A 13 2.10 14.47 24.63
C VAL A 13 3.38 14.25 25.41
N ASN A 14 3.25 13.83 26.68
CA ASN A 14 4.38 13.55 27.55
C ASN A 14 5.17 12.33 27.06
N GLU A 15 4.48 11.27 26.62
CA GLU A 15 5.12 10.07 26.05
C GLU A 15 5.91 10.41 24.77
N VAL A 16 5.30 11.15 23.84
CA VAL A 16 5.99 11.57 22.61
C VAL A 16 7.21 12.44 22.93
N LYS A 17 7.10 13.38 23.88
CA LYS A 17 8.23 14.19 24.30
C LYS A 17 9.30 13.37 25.00
N TYR A 18 8.93 12.40 25.81
CA TYR A 18 9.86 11.50 26.49
C TYR A 18 10.66 10.67 25.48
N ARG A 19 9.99 10.09 24.48
CA ARG A 19 10.64 9.33 23.42
C ARG A 19 11.60 10.21 22.62
N LEU A 20 11.17 11.42 22.24
CA LEU A 20 12.01 12.36 21.49
C LEU A 20 13.25 12.83 22.29
N ASN A 21 13.11 13.05 23.60
CA ASN A 21 14.22 13.50 24.45
C ASN A 21 15.23 12.38 24.76
N ASN A 22 14.80 11.12 24.67
CA ASN A 22 15.66 9.97 24.93
C ASN A 22 16.37 9.46 23.65
N LEU A 23 16.15 10.12 22.50
CA LEU A 23 16.89 9.78 21.29
C LEU A 23 18.36 10.21 21.44
N ASP A 24 19.25 9.24 21.38
CA ASP A 24 20.71 9.44 21.38
C ASP A 24 21.21 9.37 19.93
N ILE A 25 21.08 10.50 19.21
CA ILE A 25 21.49 10.64 17.81
C ILE A 25 22.24 11.92 17.59
N ASP A 26 23.33 11.86 16.84
CA ASP A 26 24.15 13.02 16.51
C ASP A 26 23.49 13.95 15.49
N SER A 27 22.71 13.39 14.56
CA SER A 27 22.00 14.14 13.51
C SER A 27 20.77 13.41 13.04
N LEU A 28 19.72 14.16 12.73
CA LEU A 28 18.47 13.66 12.16
C LEU A 28 18.32 14.22 10.74
N LEU A 29 18.41 13.35 9.73
CA LEU A 29 18.40 13.73 8.31
C LEU A 29 17.01 13.68 7.68
N SER A 30 16.13 12.80 8.16
CA SER A 30 14.83 12.59 7.55
C SER A 30 13.71 12.31 8.55
N ALA A 31 12.47 12.60 8.16
CA ALA A 31 11.29 12.25 8.94
C ALA A 31 11.11 10.73 9.07
N GLY A 32 11.48 9.95 8.03
CA GLY A 32 11.41 8.50 8.06
C GLY A 32 12.41 7.85 9.03
N GLU A 33 13.60 8.46 9.21
CA GLU A 33 14.56 8.03 10.23
C GLU A 33 13.99 8.26 11.64
N LEU A 34 13.38 9.42 11.87
CA LEU A 34 12.71 9.71 13.14
C LEU A 34 11.56 8.72 13.42
N GLU A 35 10.79 8.37 12.40
CA GLU A 35 9.72 7.37 12.51
C GLU A 35 10.24 6.03 13.00
N GLN A 36 11.34 5.53 12.43
CA GLN A 36 11.94 4.25 12.82
C GLN A 36 12.51 4.26 14.26
N LEU A 37 12.99 5.42 14.72
CA LEU A 37 13.58 5.58 16.05
C LEU A 37 12.53 5.75 17.16
N ILE A 38 11.35 6.28 16.85
CA ILE A 38 10.29 6.52 17.84
C ILE A 38 9.38 5.29 18.01
N VAL A 39 9.21 4.50 16.96
CA VAL A 39 8.34 3.32 16.97
C VAL A 39 9.02 2.19 17.73
N ASP A 40 8.29 1.58 18.67
CA ASP A 40 8.73 0.34 19.30
C ASP A 40 8.84 -0.74 18.22
N SER A 41 9.87 -1.59 18.27
CA SER A 41 10.14 -2.63 17.27
C SER A 41 8.95 -3.57 17.11
N ASN A 42 8.09 -3.28 16.14
CA ASN A 42 6.91 -4.06 15.86
C ASN A 42 7.24 -5.27 14.97
N VAL A 43 7.18 -6.44 15.54
CA VAL A 43 7.36 -7.72 14.84
C VAL A 43 6.34 -7.90 13.69
N LEU A 44 5.18 -7.25 13.77
CA LEU A 44 4.09 -7.35 12.78
C LEU A 44 4.13 -6.31 11.67
N GLY A 45 5.06 -5.33 11.72
CA GLY A 45 5.18 -4.30 10.68
C GLY A 45 3.94 -3.39 10.55
N ILE A 46 3.08 -3.31 11.58
CA ILE A 46 1.94 -2.40 11.58
C ILE A 46 2.46 -1.00 11.89
N PRO A 47 2.27 -0.01 10.99
CA PRO A 47 2.78 1.33 11.21
C PRO A 47 1.98 2.02 12.34
N GLU A 48 2.68 2.52 13.35
CA GLU A 48 2.11 3.28 14.47
C GLU A 48 2.09 4.78 14.20
N VAL A 49 2.71 5.17 13.12
CA VAL A 49 2.96 6.56 12.74
C VAL A 49 2.51 6.79 11.31
N LEU A 50 1.93 7.93 11.04
CA LEU A 50 1.49 8.33 9.70
C LEU A 50 2.27 9.57 9.27
N SER A 51 3.08 9.47 8.22
CA SER A 51 3.76 10.61 7.62
C SER A 51 2.91 11.27 6.54
N THR A 52 2.97 12.60 6.44
CA THR A 52 2.22 13.36 5.44
C THR A 52 2.92 14.66 5.07
N GLU A 53 2.90 15.01 3.79
CA GLU A 53 3.31 16.33 3.30
C GLU A 53 2.14 17.33 3.30
N ARG A 54 0.92 16.84 3.46
CA ARG A 54 -0.29 17.66 3.35
C ARG A 54 -0.63 18.33 4.69
N PRO A 55 -0.59 19.67 4.78
CA PRO A 55 -0.91 20.40 6.01
C PRO A 55 -2.39 20.26 6.42
N ASP A 56 -3.31 20.12 5.46
CA ASP A 56 -4.74 19.89 5.72
C ASP A 56 -4.97 18.57 6.47
N LYS A 57 -4.24 17.51 6.10
CA LYS A 57 -4.28 16.21 6.77
C LYS A 57 -3.73 16.32 8.20
N ALA A 58 -2.59 16.99 8.37
CA ALA A 58 -1.99 17.22 9.68
C ALA A 58 -2.93 18.01 10.61
N CYS A 59 -3.52 19.11 10.14
CA CYS A 59 -4.49 19.89 10.91
C CYS A 59 -5.72 19.08 11.32
N LYS A 60 -6.26 18.25 10.42
CA LYS A 60 -7.40 17.38 10.72
C LYS A 60 -7.11 16.42 11.87
N TYR A 61 -5.90 15.85 11.94
CA TYR A 61 -5.52 14.96 13.01
C TYR A 61 -5.20 15.69 14.32
N LEU A 62 -4.65 16.90 14.27
CA LEU A 62 -4.51 17.77 15.44
C LEU A 62 -5.86 18.06 16.10
N LEU A 63 -6.89 18.38 15.30
CA LEU A 63 -8.26 18.60 15.79
C LEU A 63 -8.90 17.34 16.39
N ARG A 64 -8.37 16.15 16.08
CA ARG A 64 -8.78 14.88 16.66
C ARG A 64 -8.00 14.48 17.92
N GLY A 65 -7.17 15.37 18.43
CA GLY A 65 -6.39 15.14 19.64
C GLY A 65 -5.12 14.32 19.42
N ARG A 66 -4.61 14.26 18.19
CA ARG A 66 -3.31 13.62 17.90
C ARG A 66 -2.17 14.62 17.96
N VAL A 67 -0.97 14.08 18.09
CA VAL A 67 0.27 14.85 18.12
C VAL A 67 0.91 14.81 16.72
N VAL A 68 1.42 15.97 16.27
CA VAL A 68 2.16 16.07 15.02
C VAL A 68 3.58 16.54 15.31
N VAL A 69 4.57 15.82 14.82
CA VAL A 69 5.98 16.17 14.92
C VAL A 69 6.46 16.63 13.55
N ILE A 70 7.08 17.79 13.50
CA ILE A 70 7.66 18.36 12.28
C ILE A 70 9.17 18.40 12.49
N VAL A 71 9.89 17.83 11.52
CA VAL A 71 11.36 17.83 11.50
C VAL A 71 11.82 18.99 10.63
N ASN A 72 12.75 19.77 11.15
CA ASN A 72 13.30 20.88 10.39
C ASN A 72 14.09 20.37 9.17
N GLY A 73 13.87 20.97 8.01
CA GLY A 73 14.53 20.58 6.76
C GLY A 73 13.78 19.51 5.94
N THR A 74 12.65 18.97 6.45
CA THR A 74 11.81 18.02 5.72
C THR A 74 10.39 18.56 5.54
N PRO A 75 9.72 18.29 4.41
CA PRO A 75 8.34 18.70 4.18
C PRO A 75 7.32 17.83 4.91
N TYR A 76 7.76 16.77 5.57
CA TYR A 76 6.89 15.77 6.20
C TYR A 76 6.52 16.12 7.64
N GLY A 77 5.23 15.99 7.95
CA GLY A 77 4.73 15.97 9.32
C GLY A 77 4.40 14.53 9.73
N ILE A 78 4.87 14.14 10.89
CA ILE A 78 4.69 12.81 11.49
C ILE A 78 3.55 12.88 12.48
N ILE A 79 2.48 12.12 12.27
CA ILE A 79 1.25 12.10 13.06
C ILE A 79 1.26 10.86 13.95
N MET A 80 1.04 11.03 15.24
CA MET A 80 1.05 9.96 16.25
C MET A 80 -0.14 10.09 17.20
N PRO A 81 -0.71 8.95 17.65
CA PRO A 81 -0.59 7.59 17.13
C PRO A 81 -1.38 7.43 15.83
N ALA A 82 -0.95 6.52 14.94
CA ALA A 82 -1.71 6.13 13.76
C ALA A 82 -2.47 4.83 14.02
N VAL A 83 -3.63 4.69 13.38
CA VAL A 83 -4.44 3.48 13.38
C VAL A 83 -4.53 2.97 11.94
N LEU A 84 -4.59 1.66 11.74
CA LEU A 84 -4.66 1.04 10.41
C LEU A 84 -5.72 1.70 9.50
N VAL A 85 -6.86 2.07 10.06
CA VAL A 85 -7.95 2.75 9.31
C VAL A 85 -7.52 4.12 8.77
N ASP A 86 -6.54 4.78 9.38
CA ASP A 86 -6.07 6.10 8.92
C ASP A 86 -5.29 6.01 7.60
N PHE A 87 -4.67 4.87 7.34
CA PHE A 87 -4.01 4.59 6.06
C PHE A 87 -5.04 4.35 4.93
N LEU A 88 -6.24 3.88 5.28
CA LEU A 88 -7.33 3.67 4.35
C LEU A 88 -8.19 4.92 4.09
N THR A 89 -7.94 6.02 4.80
CA THR A 89 -8.69 7.27 4.65
C THR A 89 -7.90 8.34 3.94
N SER A 90 -8.49 8.95 2.90
CA SER A 90 -7.92 10.13 2.24
C SER A 90 -8.39 11.42 2.92
N SER A 91 -7.54 12.46 2.88
CA SER A 91 -7.95 13.82 3.30
C SER A 91 -9.06 14.39 2.43
N GLU A 92 -9.12 13.98 1.15
CA GLU A 92 -10.11 14.42 0.17
C GLU A 92 -11.54 13.96 0.52
N ASP A 93 -11.68 12.80 1.17
CA ASP A 93 -12.99 12.29 1.60
C ASP A 93 -13.73 13.26 2.53
N SER A 94 -12.99 14.11 3.25
CA SER A 94 -13.58 15.12 4.15
C SER A 94 -14.00 16.40 3.46
N ASN A 95 -13.50 16.68 2.25
CA ASN A 95 -13.84 17.85 1.45
C ASN A 95 -15.07 17.61 0.57
N LEU A 96 -15.51 16.35 0.44
CA LEU A 96 -16.67 15.94 -0.32
C LEU A 96 -17.95 15.97 0.57
N LYS A 97 -19.11 15.95 -0.10
CA LYS A 97 -20.38 15.76 0.62
C LYS A 97 -20.32 14.46 1.45
N VAL A 98 -20.82 14.51 2.68
CA VAL A 98 -20.71 13.41 3.68
C VAL A 98 -21.09 12.05 3.12
N ASN A 99 -22.21 11.96 2.38
CA ASN A 99 -22.68 10.70 1.81
C ASN A 99 -21.71 10.15 0.76
N PHE A 100 -21.13 11.01 -0.09
CA PHE A 100 -20.20 10.61 -1.12
C PHE A 100 -18.83 10.25 -0.54
N GLY A 101 -18.33 11.02 0.43
CA GLY A 101 -17.09 10.70 1.15
C GLY A 101 -17.16 9.36 1.89
N ASN A 102 -18.30 9.06 2.53
CA ASN A 102 -18.50 7.76 3.18
C ASN A 102 -18.56 6.61 2.18
N PHE A 103 -19.23 6.80 1.04
CA PHE A 103 -19.26 5.81 -0.02
C PHE A 103 -17.85 5.47 -0.55
N LEU A 104 -17.04 6.50 -0.84
CA LEU A 104 -15.67 6.29 -1.30
C LEU A 104 -14.80 5.57 -0.27
N ARG A 105 -14.99 5.87 1.01
CA ARG A 105 -14.27 5.19 2.09
C ARG A 105 -14.61 3.70 2.16
N ILE A 106 -15.89 3.35 2.09
CA ILE A 106 -16.35 1.96 2.08
C ILE A 106 -15.81 1.25 0.84
N LEU A 107 -15.91 1.88 -0.33
CA LEU A 107 -15.38 1.33 -1.58
C LEU A 107 -13.89 1.03 -1.49
N ARG A 108 -13.11 1.93 -0.87
CA ARG A 108 -11.66 1.76 -0.68
C ARG A 108 -11.34 0.60 0.25
N ILE A 109 -12.07 0.46 1.36
CA ILE A 109 -11.91 -0.68 2.28
C ILE A 109 -12.20 -2.00 1.55
N ILE A 110 -13.29 -2.08 0.81
CA ILE A 110 -13.64 -3.27 0.04
C ILE A 110 -12.55 -3.56 -1.03
N ALA A 111 -12.09 -2.53 -1.73
CA ALA A 111 -11.05 -2.67 -2.75
C ALA A 111 -9.74 -3.22 -2.16
N SER A 112 -9.32 -2.75 -0.97
CA SER A 112 -8.12 -3.28 -0.31
C SER A 112 -8.24 -4.74 0.08
N PHE A 113 -9.40 -5.16 0.60
CA PHE A 113 -9.66 -6.58 0.87
C PHE A 113 -9.66 -7.43 -0.40
N ILE A 114 -10.30 -6.96 -1.46
CA ILE A 114 -10.31 -7.66 -2.75
C ILE A 114 -8.87 -7.80 -3.27
N THR A 115 -8.10 -6.72 -3.25
CA THR A 115 -6.70 -6.73 -3.72
C THR A 115 -5.85 -7.77 -2.97
N LEU A 116 -6.00 -7.83 -1.65
CA LEU A 116 -5.24 -8.78 -0.83
C LEU A 116 -5.66 -10.23 -1.07
N LEU A 117 -6.97 -10.49 -1.23
CA LEU A 117 -7.51 -11.85 -1.34
C LEU A 117 -7.52 -12.39 -2.77
N LEU A 118 -7.53 -11.52 -3.80
CA LEU A 118 -7.72 -11.90 -5.18
C LEU A 118 -6.70 -12.93 -5.72
N PRO A 119 -5.38 -12.78 -5.50
CA PRO A 119 -4.40 -13.75 -5.95
C PRO A 119 -4.60 -15.13 -5.30
N GLY A 120 -4.84 -15.14 -3.99
CA GLY A 120 -5.10 -16.37 -3.23
C GLY A 120 -6.40 -17.05 -3.67
N LEU A 121 -7.46 -16.29 -3.89
CA LEU A 121 -8.76 -16.78 -4.37
C LEU A 121 -8.64 -17.37 -5.79
N TYR A 122 -7.88 -16.73 -6.67
CA TYR A 122 -7.62 -17.27 -8.00
C TYR A 122 -6.91 -18.63 -7.93
N VAL A 123 -5.87 -18.76 -7.09
CA VAL A 123 -5.18 -20.04 -6.87
C VAL A 123 -6.15 -21.09 -6.29
N ALA A 124 -6.94 -20.73 -5.30
CA ALA A 124 -7.89 -21.62 -4.65
C ALA A 124 -8.93 -22.19 -5.65
N ILE A 125 -9.54 -21.32 -6.47
CA ILE A 125 -10.53 -21.74 -7.43
C ILE A 125 -9.90 -22.60 -8.55
N THR A 126 -8.76 -22.18 -9.07
CA THR A 126 -8.17 -22.88 -10.24
C THR A 126 -7.45 -24.17 -9.88
N SER A 127 -6.95 -24.31 -8.66
CA SER A 127 -6.20 -25.50 -8.23
C SER A 127 -7.04 -26.48 -7.42
N PHE A 128 -7.94 -26.00 -6.55
CA PHE A 128 -8.64 -26.84 -5.58
C PHE A 128 -10.15 -26.93 -5.80
N HIS A 129 -10.79 -25.87 -6.29
CA HIS A 129 -12.24 -25.77 -6.40
C HIS A 129 -12.69 -25.52 -7.85
N GLN A 130 -12.24 -26.36 -8.76
CA GLN A 130 -12.54 -26.22 -10.19
C GLN A 130 -14.03 -26.40 -10.52
N GLU A 131 -14.78 -27.08 -9.63
CA GLU A 131 -16.22 -27.34 -9.77
C GLU A 131 -17.08 -26.05 -9.70
N ILE A 132 -16.56 -24.97 -9.10
CA ILE A 132 -17.26 -23.68 -9.03
C ILE A 132 -17.34 -23.01 -10.40
N LEU A 133 -16.41 -23.31 -11.30
CA LEU A 133 -16.35 -22.71 -12.62
C LEU A 133 -17.34 -23.39 -13.57
N PRO A 134 -18.07 -22.58 -14.40
CA PRO A 134 -18.83 -23.16 -15.50
C PRO A 134 -17.94 -24.03 -16.40
N THR A 135 -18.43 -25.17 -16.83
CA THR A 135 -17.67 -26.14 -17.62
C THR A 135 -16.98 -25.57 -18.84
N SER A 136 -17.65 -24.65 -19.55
CA SER A 136 -17.07 -23.94 -20.71
C SER A 136 -15.86 -23.12 -20.38
N LEU A 137 -15.87 -22.41 -19.22
CA LEU A 137 -14.73 -21.65 -18.73
C LEU A 137 -13.61 -22.55 -18.25
N LEU A 138 -13.94 -23.64 -17.57
CA LEU A 138 -12.98 -24.63 -17.11
C LEU A 138 -12.18 -25.23 -18.26
N TYR A 139 -12.85 -25.69 -19.32
CA TYR A 139 -12.18 -26.22 -20.51
C TYR A 139 -11.28 -25.18 -21.19
N SER A 140 -11.72 -23.93 -21.29
CA SER A 140 -10.92 -22.83 -21.83
C SER A 140 -9.66 -22.58 -20.98
N ILE A 141 -9.80 -22.65 -19.64
CA ILE A 141 -8.69 -22.49 -18.71
C ILE A 141 -7.70 -23.65 -18.84
N LEU A 142 -8.18 -24.89 -18.86
CA LEU A 142 -7.33 -26.08 -18.99
C LEU A 142 -6.58 -26.09 -20.34
N ALA A 143 -7.29 -25.85 -21.45
CA ALA A 143 -6.69 -25.82 -22.78
C ALA A 143 -5.57 -24.77 -22.91
N SER A 144 -5.79 -23.57 -22.37
CA SER A 144 -4.78 -22.54 -22.43
C SER A 144 -3.59 -22.77 -21.48
N ARG A 145 -3.76 -23.60 -20.46
CA ARG A 145 -2.70 -23.99 -19.52
C ARG A 145 -1.85 -25.18 -19.97
N ALA A 146 -2.36 -25.99 -20.91
CA ALA A 146 -1.61 -27.14 -21.41
C ALA A 146 -0.23 -26.79 -21.99
N SER A 147 -0.02 -25.51 -22.35
CA SER A 147 1.24 -25.01 -22.89
C SER A 147 2.18 -24.38 -21.85
N VAL A 148 1.75 -24.25 -20.58
CA VAL A 148 2.58 -23.62 -19.52
C VAL A 148 3.21 -24.70 -18.65
N PRO A 149 4.56 -24.71 -18.49
CA PRO A 149 5.26 -25.78 -17.78
C PRO A 149 5.22 -25.66 -16.25
N PHE A 150 4.76 -24.53 -15.71
CA PHE A 150 4.83 -24.24 -14.28
C PHE A 150 3.47 -24.40 -13.57
N PRO A 151 3.46 -24.80 -12.28
CA PRO A 151 2.26 -24.77 -11.45
C PRO A 151 1.82 -23.33 -11.21
N ILE A 152 0.50 -23.12 -11.02
CA ILE A 152 -0.14 -21.78 -10.87
C ILE A 152 0.53 -20.92 -9.82
N ILE A 153 0.88 -21.52 -8.68
CA ILE A 153 1.49 -20.82 -7.55
C ILE A 153 2.84 -20.20 -7.96
N VAL A 154 3.68 -20.98 -8.63
CA VAL A 154 5.00 -20.51 -9.08
C VAL A 154 4.85 -19.42 -10.14
N GLU A 155 3.87 -19.57 -11.04
CA GLU A 155 3.57 -18.57 -12.08
C GLU A 155 3.18 -17.23 -11.45
N ILE A 156 2.27 -17.23 -10.47
CA ILE A 156 1.85 -16.01 -9.77
C ILE A 156 3.01 -15.39 -8.98
N LEU A 157 3.74 -16.17 -8.20
CA LEU A 157 4.87 -15.66 -7.42
C LEU A 157 5.95 -15.05 -8.30
N THR A 158 6.25 -15.69 -9.44
CA THR A 158 7.24 -15.14 -10.38
C THR A 158 6.80 -13.81 -10.96
N MET A 159 5.50 -13.67 -11.29
CA MET A 159 4.95 -12.42 -11.78
C MET A 159 4.93 -11.32 -10.71
N GLU A 160 4.51 -11.63 -9.49
CA GLU A 160 4.51 -10.66 -8.37
C GLU A 160 5.93 -10.16 -8.07
N ILE A 161 6.91 -11.07 -7.99
CA ILE A 161 8.33 -10.69 -7.79
C ILE A 161 8.82 -9.82 -8.96
N SER A 162 8.46 -10.16 -10.19
CA SER A 162 8.88 -9.38 -11.36
C SER A 162 8.30 -7.97 -11.34
N PHE A 163 7.03 -7.81 -10.96
CA PHE A 163 6.42 -6.49 -10.80
C PHE A 163 7.06 -5.69 -9.66
N GLU A 164 7.40 -6.34 -8.55
CA GLU A 164 8.09 -5.70 -7.44
C GLU A 164 9.47 -5.18 -7.84
N LEU A 165 10.23 -5.97 -8.61
CA LEU A 165 11.52 -5.54 -9.15
C LEU A 165 11.40 -4.34 -10.09
N ILE A 166 10.36 -4.29 -10.93
CA ILE A 166 10.11 -3.14 -11.81
C ILE A 166 9.75 -1.90 -10.97
N ARG A 167 8.93 -2.07 -9.94
CA ARG A 167 8.58 -0.99 -9.02
C ARG A 167 9.80 -0.42 -8.32
N GLU A 168 10.63 -1.28 -7.75
CA GLU A 168 11.88 -0.88 -7.10
C GLU A 168 12.82 -0.15 -8.08
N ALA A 169 12.94 -0.65 -9.31
CA ALA A 169 13.73 0.02 -10.34
C ALA A 169 13.16 1.42 -10.66
N GLY A 170 11.83 1.55 -10.71
CA GLY A 170 11.13 2.83 -10.96
C GLY A 170 11.37 3.87 -9.86
N LEU A 171 11.49 3.46 -8.60
CA LEU A 171 11.77 4.35 -7.46
C LEU A 171 13.17 4.97 -7.52
N ARG A 172 14.13 4.32 -8.18
CA ARG A 172 15.51 4.81 -8.33
C ARG A 172 15.67 5.83 -9.46
N VAL A 173 14.67 5.94 -10.33
CA VAL A 173 14.68 6.93 -11.42
C VAL A 173 14.15 8.26 -10.88
N PRO A 174 14.88 9.38 -11.07
CA PRO A 174 14.41 10.69 -10.62
C PRO A 174 13.06 11.04 -11.26
N SER A 175 12.13 11.47 -10.42
CA SER A 175 10.78 11.91 -10.84
C SER A 175 10.83 13.04 -11.89
N PRO A 176 9.90 13.14 -12.83
CA PRO A 176 8.54 12.59 -12.81
C PRO A 176 8.35 11.30 -13.62
N ILE A 177 9.40 10.70 -14.15
CA ILE A 177 9.32 9.60 -15.13
C ILE A 177 9.23 8.22 -14.46
N GLY A 178 9.67 8.09 -13.19
CA GLY A 178 9.73 6.83 -12.46
C GLY A 178 8.42 6.03 -12.46
N PRO A 179 7.29 6.60 -12.00
CA PRO A 179 6.01 5.90 -11.99
C PRO A 179 5.54 5.45 -13.37
N THR A 180 5.78 6.27 -14.40
CA THR A 180 5.42 5.95 -15.78
C THR A 180 6.22 4.76 -16.32
N ILE A 181 7.52 4.71 -16.04
CA ILE A 181 8.36 3.57 -16.43
C ILE A 181 7.91 2.30 -15.73
N GLY A 182 7.54 2.39 -14.45
CA GLY A 182 7.00 1.26 -13.72
C GLY A 182 5.75 0.68 -14.38
N ILE A 183 4.77 1.51 -14.72
CA ILE A 183 3.52 1.09 -15.35
C ILE A 183 3.76 0.48 -16.74
N VAL A 184 4.51 1.17 -17.60
CA VAL A 184 4.80 0.71 -18.95
C VAL A 184 5.67 -0.55 -18.91
N GLY A 185 6.68 -0.59 -18.05
CA GLY A 185 7.54 -1.76 -17.87
C GLY A 185 6.77 -3.00 -17.43
N ALA A 186 5.87 -2.85 -16.46
CA ALA A 186 5.00 -3.94 -16.01
C ALA A 186 4.10 -4.48 -17.13
N LEU A 187 3.51 -3.59 -17.92
CA LEU A 187 2.66 -3.98 -19.05
C LEU A 187 3.45 -4.73 -20.12
N VAL A 188 4.63 -4.21 -20.51
CA VAL A 188 5.50 -4.82 -21.52
C VAL A 188 6.02 -6.18 -21.05
N LEU A 189 6.48 -6.27 -19.78
CA LEU A 189 6.96 -7.52 -19.20
C LEU A 189 5.82 -8.55 -19.12
N GLY A 190 4.64 -8.12 -18.68
CA GLY A 190 3.48 -8.99 -18.62
C GLY A 190 3.09 -9.55 -20.00
N GLN A 191 3.06 -8.73 -21.04
CA GLN A 191 2.80 -9.19 -22.41
C GLN A 191 3.89 -10.12 -22.92
N ALA A 192 5.15 -9.83 -22.63
CA ALA A 192 6.26 -10.69 -23.02
C ALA A 192 6.19 -12.07 -22.33
N ALA A 193 5.86 -12.11 -21.05
CA ALA A 193 5.70 -13.35 -20.29
C ALA A 193 4.55 -14.22 -20.83
N VAL A 194 3.43 -13.61 -21.22
CA VAL A 194 2.32 -14.32 -21.87
C VAL A 194 2.71 -14.83 -23.25
N SER A 195 3.39 -14.03 -24.06
CA SER A 195 3.84 -14.40 -25.40
C SER A 195 4.87 -15.53 -25.37
N ALA A 196 5.74 -15.54 -24.37
CA ALA A 196 6.74 -16.60 -24.14
C ALA A 196 6.13 -17.86 -23.48
N ARG A 197 4.84 -17.89 -23.22
CA ARG A 197 4.14 -18.97 -22.51
C ARG A 197 4.66 -19.24 -21.10
N TYR A 198 5.27 -18.26 -20.47
CA TYR A 198 5.70 -18.32 -19.07
C TYR A 198 4.53 -18.23 -18.12
N CYS A 199 3.56 -17.39 -18.47
CA CYS A 199 2.32 -17.27 -17.71
C CYS A 199 1.12 -17.08 -18.64
N LYS A 200 -0.06 -17.23 -18.08
CA LYS A 200 -1.29 -17.05 -18.81
C LYS A 200 -1.74 -15.59 -18.80
N SER A 201 -2.42 -15.16 -19.86
CA SER A 201 -3.00 -13.81 -19.98
C SER A 201 -3.87 -13.43 -18.77
N ASN A 202 -4.64 -14.37 -18.21
CA ASN A 202 -5.47 -14.12 -17.03
C ASN A 202 -4.65 -13.76 -15.79
N ILE A 203 -3.54 -14.45 -15.56
CA ILE A 203 -2.65 -14.18 -14.40
C ILE A 203 -2.02 -12.82 -14.54
N ASN A 204 -1.55 -12.47 -15.74
CA ASN A 204 -1.02 -11.14 -15.98
C ASN A 204 -2.04 -10.05 -15.67
N TYR A 205 -3.31 -10.24 -16.06
CA TYR A 205 -4.39 -9.30 -15.75
C TYR A 205 -4.61 -9.16 -14.23
N TYR A 206 -4.61 -10.27 -13.48
CA TYR A 206 -4.76 -10.23 -12.01
C TYR A 206 -3.59 -9.54 -11.33
N CYS A 207 -2.36 -9.86 -11.69
CA CYS A 207 -1.17 -9.21 -11.15
C CYS A 207 -1.14 -7.71 -11.47
N CYS A 208 -1.44 -7.33 -12.72
CA CYS A 208 -1.52 -5.91 -13.09
C CYS A 208 -2.64 -5.19 -12.33
N ASN A 209 -3.81 -5.79 -12.17
CA ASN A 209 -4.93 -5.17 -11.48
C ASN A 209 -4.65 -5.01 -9.97
N ASN A 210 -4.01 -6.01 -9.36
CA ASN A 210 -3.53 -5.95 -7.99
C ASN A 210 -2.53 -4.81 -7.79
N TRP A 211 -1.62 -4.64 -8.74
CA TRP A 211 -0.63 -3.58 -8.72
C TRP A 211 -1.24 -2.17 -8.90
N TYR A 212 -2.23 -2.00 -9.79
CA TYR A 212 -2.97 -0.73 -9.91
C TYR A 212 -3.71 -0.37 -8.62
N CYS A 213 -4.35 -1.32 -7.98
CA CYS A 213 -4.98 -1.08 -6.69
C CYS A 213 -3.96 -0.64 -5.63
N PHE A 214 -2.77 -1.23 -5.59
CA PHE A 214 -1.73 -0.87 -4.65
C PHE A 214 -1.19 0.56 -4.88
N ILE A 215 -0.98 0.97 -6.14
CA ILE A 215 -0.54 2.35 -6.48
C ILE A 215 -1.60 3.40 -6.11
N CYS A 216 -2.88 3.10 -6.28
CA CYS A 216 -3.95 4.01 -5.87
C CYS A 216 -4.05 4.18 -4.35
N TYR A 217 -3.39 3.31 -3.58
CA TYR A 217 -3.38 3.32 -2.13
C TYR A 217 -2.17 4.04 -1.52
N SER A 218 -1.07 4.14 -2.24
CA SER A 218 0.14 4.84 -1.84
C SER A 218 0.05 6.34 -2.12
#